data_5e319e5f2c883944eca686edb9ff5516
#
_entry.id   5e319e5f2c883944eca686edb9ff5516
#
_cell.length_a   1.000
_cell.length_b   1.000
_cell.length_c   1.000
_cell.angle_alpha   90.00
_cell.angle_beta   90.00
_cell.angle_gamma   90.00
#
_symmetry.space_group_name_H-M   'P 1'
#
loop_
_entity.id
_entity.type
_entity.pdbx_description
1 polymer ?
#
loop_
_entity_poly.entity_id
_entity_poly.type
_entity_poly.pdbx_seq_one_letter_code
_entity_poly.pdbx_strand_id
1 'polypeptide(L)'
;GLQYVALARGALAGMAESVYLKDGHTGDETATILFDCTKEDYGAEVRVNTFGVPNYPGDHYIRAERRFTLNLEVKLYNGKFKNFEFDVTDQVVGQPRGGVIVVDGIEISDKEGSEGSGAFDPTVEGWGDFIDIPLPI
;
A
#
# COMPACT_ATOMS: atom_id res chain seq x y z
N GLY A 1 2.24 4.97 -19.43
CA GLY A 1 1.43 4.10 -18.64
C GLY A 1 2.20 3.03 -17.90
N LEU A 2 1.52 1.98 -17.55
CA LEU A 2 2.09 0.91 -16.72
C LEU A 2 3.19 0.11 -17.41
N GLN A 3 3.32 0.22 -18.72
CA GLN A 3 4.41 -0.45 -19.46
C GLN A 3 5.79 -0.01 -19.00
N TYR A 4 5.91 1.15 -18.36
CA TYR A 4 7.19 1.66 -17.86
C TYR A 4 7.55 1.12 -16.48
N VAL A 5 6.64 0.42 -15.82
CA VAL A 5 6.82 -0.07 -14.45
C VAL A 5 7.62 -1.36 -14.45
N ALA A 6 8.74 -1.37 -13.75
CA ALA A 6 9.53 -2.57 -13.54
C ALA A 6 9.11 -3.32 -12.27
N LEU A 7 8.96 -2.59 -11.17
CA LEU A 7 8.59 -3.15 -9.87
C LEU A 7 7.65 -2.17 -9.16
N ALA A 8 6.82 -2.70 -8.30
CA ALA A 8 5.96 -1.88 -7.44
C ALA A 8 5.81 -2.52 -6.08
N ARG A 9 5.75 -1.68 -5.06
CA ARG A 9 5.57 -2.08 -3.66
C ARG A 9 4.56 -1.17 -3.01
N GLY A 10 3.92 -1.70 -1.98
CA GLY A 10 2.94 -0.93 -1.26
C GLY A 10 3.04 -1.08 0.24
N ALA A 11 2.41 -0.15 0.93
CA ALA A 11 2.24 -0.17 2.36
C ALA A 11 0.80 0.27 2.69
N LEU A 12 0.09 -0.57 3.41
CA LEU A 12 -1.27 -0.27 3.87
C LEU A 12 -1.19 0.00 5.37
N ALA A 13 -1.42 1.26 5.75
CA ALA A 13 -1.34 1.71 7.13
C ALA A 13 -2.73 1.83 7.77
N GLY A 14 -2.80 1.62 9.06
CA GLY A 14 -4.00 1.80 9.86
C GLY A 14 -4.77 0.52 10.18
N MET A 15 -4.35 -0.61 9.66
CA MET A 15 -5.01 -1.88 9.92
C MET A 15 -4.76 -2.36 11.34
N ALA A 16 -5.63 -3.23 11.85
CA ALA A 16 -5.48 -3.75 13.21
C ALA A 16 -4.21 -4.60 13.34
N GLU A 17 -3.48 -4.38 14.44
CA GLU A 17 -2.29 -5.16 14.78
C GLU A 17 -2.63 -6.49 15.43
N SER A 18 -3.75 -6.57 16.11
CA SER A 18 -4.11 -7.74 16.89
C SER A 18 -5.58 -8.11 16.77
N VAL A 19 -5.86 -9.39 17.01
CA VAL A 19 -7.21 -9.92 17.07
C VAL A 19 -7.32 -10.87 18.26
N TYR A 20 -8.43 -10.82 18.98
CA TYR A 20 -8.70 -11.72 20.08
C TYR A 20 -9.37 -12.98 19.53
N LEU A 21 -8.72 -14.10 19.71
CA LEU A 21 -9.18 -15.36 19.08
C LEU A 21 -10.51 -15.86 19.65
N LYS A 22 -10.85 -15.47 20.86
CA LYS A 22 -12.07 -15.95 21.52
C LYS A 22 -13.33 -15.51 20.79
N ASP A 23 -13.38 -14.27 20.34
CA ASP A 23 -14.57 -13.70 19.70
C ASP A 23 -14.28 -12.96 18.40
N GLY A 24 -13.00 -12.88 18.00
CA GLY A 24 -12.61 -12.27 16.74
C GLY A 24 -12.59 -10.75 16.73
N HIS A 25 -12.79 -10.09 17.87
CA HIS A 25 -12.69 -8.62 17.87
C HIS A 25 -11.24 -8.17 17.76
N THR A 26 -11.03 -7.00 17.14
CA THR A 26 -9.69 -6.46 16.93
C THR A 26 -9.33 -5.44 18.00
N GLY A 27 -8.03 -5.33 18.27
CA GLY A 27 -7.51 -4.37 19.22
C GLY A 27 -7.45 -2.94 18.67
N ASP A 28 -7.00 -2.02 19.52
CA ASP A 28 -6.96 -0.59 19.20
C ASP A 28 -5.69 -0.20 18.42
N GLU A 29 -4.62 -0.94 18.58
CA GLU A 29 -3.35 -0.62 17.97
C GLU A 29 -3.34 -0.95 16.47
N THR A 30 -2.56 -0.19 15.72
CA THR A 30 -2.50 -0.31 14.26
C THR A 30 -1.15 -0.80 13.79
N ALA A 31 -1.14 -1.40 12.62
CA ALA A 31 0.05 -1.87 11.95
C ALA A 31 0.07 -1.38 10.51
N THR A 32 1.26 -1.32 9.95
CA THR A 32 1.45 -1.08 8.52
C THR A 32 1.84 -2.39 7.85
N ILE A 33 1.11 -2.74 6.82
CA ILE A 33 1.35 -3.98 6.09
C ILE A 33 2.10 -3.66 4.82
N LEU A 34 3.27 -4.25 4.65
CA LEU A 34 4.09 -4.08 3.46
C LEU A 34 3.82 -5.23 2.49
N PHE A 35 3.81 -4.93 1.20
CA PHE A 35 3.54 -5.94 0.19
C PHE A 35 4.20 -5.60 -1.15
N ASP A 36 4.49 -6.63 -1.93
CA ASP A 36 4.93 -6.47 -3.31
C ASP A 36 3.72 -6.56 -4.24
N CYS A 37 3.74 -5.79 -5.31
CA CYS A 37 2.67 -5.80 -6.30
C CYS A 37 3.07 -6.67 -7.50
N THR A 38 2.12 -7.45 -7.98
CA THR A 38 2.27 -8.21 -9.21
C THR A 38 1.68 -7.40 -10.36
N LYS A 39 2.48 -7.17 -11.39
CA LYS A 39 2.03 -6.45 -12.57
C LYS A 39 1.20 -7.36 -13.47
N GLU A 40 0.03 -6.88 -13.83
CA GLU A 40 -0.88 -7.52 -14.78
C GLU A 40 -1.08 -6.61 -15.99
N ASP A 41 -1.63 -7.14 -17.07
CA ASP A 41 -1.86 -6.37 -18.30
C ASP A 41 -2.76 -5.16 -18.08
N TYR A 42 -3.68 -5.24 -17.13
CA TYR A 42 -4.64 -4.19 -16.82
C TYR A 42 -4.29 -3.37 -15.57
N GLY A 43 -3.14 -3.65 -14.97
CA GLY A 43 -2.74 -2.97 -13.74
C GLY A 43 -1.92 -3.85 -12.84
N ALA A 44 -2.16 -3.75 -11.54
CA ALA A 44 -1.53 -4.61 -10.55
C ALA A 44 -2.58 -5.12 -9.58
N GLU A 45 -2.45 -6.37 -9.19
CA GLU A 45 -3.30 -6.99 -8.17
C GLU A 45 -2.43 -7.47 -7.03
N VAL A 46 -2.89 -7.22 -5.82
CA VAL A 46 -2.21 -7.65 -4.61
C VAL A 46 -3.21 -8.25 -3.65
N ARG A 47 -2.82 -9.34 -3.00
CA ARG A 47 -3.59 -9.94 -1.93
C ARG A 47 -2.77 -9.88 -0.65
N VAL A 48 -3.33 -9.29 0.39
CA VAL A 48 -2.69 -9.20 1.69
C VAL A 48 -3.63 -9.71 2.76
N ASN A 49 -3.05 -10.29 3.79
CA ASN A 49 -3.81 -10.74 4.95
C ASN A 49 -3.74 -9.68 6.03
N THR A 50 -4.89 -9.31 6.56
CA THR A 50 -5.00 -8.36 7.67
C THR A 50 -6.02 -8.87 8.67
N PHE A 51 -5.99 -8.30 9.87
CA PHE A 51 -7.03 -8.56 10.85
C PHE A 51 -8.26 -7.67 10.65
N GLY A 52 -8.22 -6.77 9.67
CA GLY A 52 -9.29 -5.82 9.41
C GLY A 52 -9.06 -4.50 10.11
N VAL A 53 -10.15 -3.75 10.34
CA VAL A 53 -10.06 -2.45 11.03
C VAL A 53 -9.90 -2.63 12.53
N PRO A 54 -9.20 -1.70 13.22
CA PRO A 54 -9.10 -1.74 14.67
C PRO A 54 -10.43 -1.52 15.35
N ASN A 55 -10.57 -2.11 16.54
CA ASN A 55 -11.79 -1.98 17.40
C ASN A 55 -13.08 -2.48 16.79
N TYR A 56 -13.01 -3.41 15.86
CA TYR A 56 -14.19 -4.00 15.25
C TYR A 56 -14.56 -5.32 15.94
N PRO A 57 -15.81 -5.60 16.24
CA PRO A 57 -17.01 -4.80 15.97
C PRO A 57 -17.39 -3.89 17.15
N GLY A 58 -16.67 -2.83 17.38
CA GLY A 58 -16.99 -1.85 18.40
C GLY A 58 -17.57 -0.58 17.80
N ASP A 59 -18.14 0.27 18.65
CA ASP A 59 -18.74 1.53 18.21
C ASP A 59 -17.73 2.54 17.70
N HIS A 60 -16.44 2.26 17.89
CA HIS A 60 -15.36 3.20 17.60
C HIS A 60 -14.55 2.89 16.36
N TYR A 61 -14.88 1.84 15.61
CA TYR A 61 -14.06 1.48 14.45
C TYR A 61 -14.11 2.52 13.31
N ILE A 62 -15.15 3.35 13.29
CA ILE A 62 -15.33 4.41 12.29
C ILE A 62 -15.05 5.81 12.84
N ARG A 63 -14.12 5.94 13.77
CA ARG A 63 -13.77 7.26 14.31
C ARG A 63 -13.28 8.20 13.22
N ALA A 64 -13.64 9.48 13.35
CA ALA A 64 -13.26 10.51 12.38
C ALA A 64 -11.74 10.71 12.29
N GLU A 65 -11.01 10.54 13.37
CA GLU A 65 -9.57 10.68 13.41
C GLU A 65 -8.81 9.48 12.83
N ARG A 66 -9.50 8.38 12.60
CA ARG A 66 -8.86 7.18 12.06
C ARG A 66 -8.67 7.31 10.57
N ARG A 67 -7.48 6.99 10.10
CA ARG A 67 -7.12 7.06 8.70
C ARG A 67 -6.47 5.78 8.24
N PHE A 68 -6.79 5.39 7.02
CA PHE A 68 -6.19 4.26 6.34
C PHE A 68 -5.55 4.79 5.06
N THR A 69 -4.26 4.55 4.92
CA THR A 69 -3.48 5.11 3.82
C THR A 69 -2.81 3.99 3.06
N LEU A 70 -2.93 4.05 1.74
CA LEU A 70 -2.21 3.15 0.83
C LEU A 70 -1.11 3.95 0.15
N ASN A 71 0.12 3.57 0.37
CA ASN A 71 1.28 4.15 -0.30
C ASN A 71 1.82 3.15 -1.31
N LEU A 72 2.09 3.61 -2.51
CA LEU A 72 2.71 2.80 -3.55
C LEU A 72 4.03 3.44 -3.97
N GLU A 73 5.07 2.63 -4.04
CA GLU A 73 6.35 3.02 -4.60
C GLU A 73 6.58 2.21 -5.87
N VAL A 74 6.82 2.92 -6.96
CA VAL A 74 6.98 2.31 -8.28
C VAL A 74 8.38 2.59 -8.77
N LYS A 75 9.08 1.55 -9.21
CA LYS A 75 10.36 1.66 -9.90
C LYS A 75 10.13 1.47 -11.38
N LEU A 76 10.60 2.43 -12.17
CA LEU A 76 10.52 2.36 -13.62
C LEU A 76 11.74 1.64 -14.21
N TYR A 77 11.59 1.16 -15.45
CA TYR A 77 12.71 0.50 -16.12
C TYR A 77 13.92 1.41 -16.33
N ASN A 78 13.71 2.73 -16.36
CA ASN A 78 14.80 3.70 -16.45
C ASN A 78 15.50 3.98 -15.10
N GLY A 79 15.13 3.28 -14.04
CA GLY A 79 15.72 3.43 -12.72
C GLY A 79 15.09 4.50 -11.83
N LYS A 80 14.17 5.28 -12.34
CA LYS A 80 13.49 6.30 -11.55
C LYS A 80 12.43 5.70 -10.66
N PHE A 81 12.11 6.40 -9.55
CA PHE A 81 11.04 6.02 -8.64
C PHE A 81 9.93 7.05 -8.69
N LYS A 82 8.71 6.57 -8.48
CA LYS A 82 7.55 7.42 -8.32
C LYS A 82 6.69 6.90 -7.17
N ASN A 83 6.21 7.81 -6.33
CA ASN A 83 5.41 7.47 -5.17
C ASN A 83 3.99 7.99 -5.33
N PHE A 84 3.04 7.19 -4.89
CA PHE A 84 1.63 7.54 -4.86
C PHE A 84 1.08 7.31 -3.47
N GLU A 85 0.24 8.22 -3.00
CA GLU A 85 -0.41 8.09 -1.71
C GLU A 85 -1.91 8.24 -1.89
N PHE A 86 -2.67 7.31 -1.33
CA PHE A 86 -4.12 7.31 -1.41
C PHE A 86 -4.72 7.20 -0.02
N ASP A 87 -5.71 8.05 0.27
CA ASP A 87 -6.55 7.88 1.44
C ASP A 87 -7.64 6.88 1.08
N VAL A 88 -7.56 5.69 1.66
CA VAL A 88 -8.51 4.61 1.40
C VAL A 88 -9.47 4.40 2.57
N THR A 89 -9.58 5.39 3.44
CA THR A 89 -10.38 5.29 4.66
C THR A 89 -11.82 4.85 4.38
N ASP A 90 -12.49 5.49 3.43
CA ASP A 90 -13.90 5.17 3.16
C ASP A 90 -14.06 3.74 2.64
N GLN A 91 -13.15 3.28 1.81
CA GLN A 91 -13.20 1.92 1.29
C GLN A 91 -12.96 0.89 2.38
N VAL A 92 -12.00 1.16 3.26
CA VAL A 92 -11.66 0.23 4.34
C VAL A 92 -12.78 0.17 5.37
N VAL A 93 -13.30 1.32 5.78
CA VAL A 93 -14.38 1.39 6.78
C VAL A 93 -15.65 0.71 6.28
N GLY A 94 -15.92 0.79 4.98
CA GLY A 94 -17.05 0.09 4.36
C GLY A 94 -16.88 -1.42 4.27
N GLN A 95 -15.68 -1.94 4.53
CA GLN A 95 -15.34 -3.36 4.45
C GLN A 95 -14.49 -3.77 5.65
N PRO A 96 -15.03 -3.66 6.88
CA PRO A 96 -14.21 -3.72 8.09
C PRO A 96 -13.47 -5.03 8.34
N ARG A 97 -13.92 -6.12 7.75
CA ARG A 97 -13.26 -7.42 7.90
C ARG A 97 -12.51 -7.85 6.64
N GLY A 98 -12.42 -6.99 5.66
CA GLY A 98 -11.74 -7.28 4.40
C GLY A 98 -12.62 -7.02 3.21
N GLY A 99 -12.02 -7.04 2.04
CA GLY A 99 -12.69 -6.75 0.79
C GLY A 99 -11.70 -6.34 -0.27
N VAL A 100 -12.12 -5.46 -1.15
CA VAL A 100 -11.30 -4.98 -2.26
C VAL A 100 -11.12 -3.48 -2.15
N ILE A 101 -9.88 -3.02 -2.27
CA ILE A 101 -9.55 -1.61 -2.37
C ILE A 101 -9.15 -1.33 -3.81
N VAL A 102 -9.79 -0.35 -4.42
CA VAL A 102 -9.49 0.07 -5.79
C VAL A 102 -8.94 1.48 -5.75
N VAL A 103 -7.80 1.69 -6.41
CA VAL A 103 -7.22 3.01 -6.56
C VAL A 103 -6.97 3.30 -8.03
N ASP A 104 -7.24 4.53 -8.42
CA ASP A 104 -7.04 5.04 -9.76
C ASP A 104 -6.02 6.16 -9.75
N GLY A 105 -5.60 6.59 -10.93
CA GLY A 105 -4.68 7.72 -11.04
C GLY A 105 -3.22 7.34 -10.89
N ILE A 106 -2.90 6.06 -11.02
CA ILE A 106 -1.51 5.62 -11.10
C ILE A 106 -1.07 5.84 -12.54
N GLU A 107 -0.55 7.02 -12.81
CA GLU A 107 -0.15 7.41 -14.15
C GLU A 107 1.34 7.65 -14.24
N ILE A 108 1.96 7.06 -15.25
CA ILE A 108 3.34 7.30 -15.63
C ILE A 108 3.31 7.88 -17.03
N SER A 109 3.72 9.12 -17.18
CA SER A 109 3.74 9.77 -18.49
C SER A 109 4.84 9.16 -19.37
N ASP A 110 4.69 9.29 -20.68
CA ASP A 110 5.71 8.84 -21.61
C ASP A 110 7.04 9.54 -21.35
N LYS A 111 7.00 10.79 -20.96
CA LYS A 111 8.19 11.55 -20.60
C LYS A 111 8.88 10.96 -19.38
N GLU A 112 8.13 10.68 -18.33
CA GLU A 112 8.69 10.08 -17.12
C GLU A 112 9.29 8.71 -17.38
N GLY A 113 8.62 7.89 -18.18
CA GLY A 113 9.05 6.52 -18.45
C GLY A 113 10.21 6.42 -19.41
N SER A 114 10.35 7.36 -20.33
CA SER A 114 11.39 7.33 -21.37
C SER A 114 12.63 8.14 -21.01
N GLU A 115 12.54 9.11 -20.14
CA GLU A 115 13.67 9.89 -19.67
C GLU A 115 14.55 9.12 -18.71
N GLY A 116 15.73 9.59 -18.52
CA GLY A 116 16.59 9.13 -17.46
C GLY A 116 17.62 8.12 -17.90
N SER A 117 17.72 7.94 -19.17
CA SER A 117 18.70 7.02 -19.73
C SER A 117 20.13 7.30 -19.27
N GLY A 118 20.53 8.36 -18.85
CA GLY A 118 21.87 8.61 -18.36
C GLY A 118 21.95 8.82 -16.88
N ALA A 119 20.82 8.98 -16.29
CA ALA A 119 20.75 9.22 -14.89
C ALA A 119 20.46 7.91 -14.18
N PHE A 120 21.43 7.04 -14.21
CA PHE A 120 21.41 5.98 -13.23
C PHE A 120 21.42 6.66 -11.88
N ASP A 121 20.24 6.75 -11.31
CA ASP A 121 20.08 7.41 -10.05
C ASP A 121 20.65 6.52 -8.96
N PRO A 122 21.68 6.96 -8.23
CA PRO A 122 22.18 6.18 -7.11
C PRO A 122 21.12 5.87 -6.06
N THR A 123 19.99 6.52 -6.09
CA THR A 123 18.86 6.19 -5.26
C THR A 123 18.18 4.88 -5.62
N VAL A 124 18.62 4.22 -6.69
CA VAL A 124 18.20 2.83 -6.93
C VAL A 124 18.51 1.97 -5.71
N GLU A 125 19.52 2.31 -4.95
CA GLU A 125 19.80 1.65 -3.68
C GLU A 125 18.71 1.92 -2.63
N GLY A 126 17.99 3.01 -2.75
CA GLY A 126 16.87 3.31 -1.89
C GLY A 126 15.70 2.33 -1.99
N TRP A 127 15.64 1.56 -3.07
CA TRP A 127 14.67 0.49 -3.17
C TRP A 127 14.85 -0.55 -2.07
N GLY A 128 16.12 -0.85 -1.74
CA GLY A 128 16.43 -1.74 -0.63
C GLY A 128 15.99 -1.19 0.72
N ASP A 129 16.12 0.11 0.91
CA ASP A 129 15.73 0.75 2.17
C ASP A 129 14.24 0.62 2.43
N PHE A 130 13.42 0.66 1.39
CA PHE A 130 11.99 0.46 1.54
C PHE A 130 11.66 -0.93 2.07
N ILE A 131 12.43 -1.93 1.64
CA ILE A 131 12.26 -3.32 2.09
C ILE A 131 12.71 -3.47 3.54
N ASP A 132 13.72 -2.71 3.93
CA ASP A 132 14.35 -2.84 5.23
C ASP A 132 13.56 -2.17 6.35
N ILE A 133 12.44 -1.54 6.04
CA ILE A 133 11.56 -0.99 7.05
C ILE A 133 11.01 -2.16 7.88
N PRO A 134 11.34 -2.24 9.17
CA PRO A 134 10.86 -3.35 9.97
C PRO A 134 9.34 -3.31 10.07
N LEU A 135 8.73 -4.47 9.84
CA LEU A 135 7.30 -4.61 10.06
C LEU A 135 7.04 -4.43 11.56
N PRO A 136 6.10 -3.59 11.93
CA PRO A 136 5.63 -3.57 13.31
C PRO A 136 4.90 -4.89 13.56
N ILE A 137 5.53 -5.69 14.33
CA ILE A 137 4.96 -6.98 14.72
C ILE A 137 4.41 -6.85 16.11
#